data_28f8955387f5e734bef81d9c6720eacc
#
_entry.id   28f8955387f5e734bef81d9c6720eacc
#
_cell.length_a   1.000
_cell.length_b   1.000
_cell.length_c   1.000
_cell.angle_alpha   90.00
_cell.angle_beta   90.00
_cell.angle_gamma   90.00
#
_symmetry.space_group_name_H-M   'P 1'
#
loop_
_entity.id
_entity.type
_entity.pdbx_description
1 polymer ?
#
loop_
_entity_poly.entity_id
_entity_poly.type
_entity_poly.pdbx_seq_one_letter_code
_entity_poly.pdbx_strand_id
1 'polypeptide(L)'
;MTAPVSRTATTRHGAVLLIAAVLPVMAIVSLVPVMPMLLVEFESVPGSQFLVPIALTIPALCVALFSPLAGWLSDRVGRKLVLITALLLYAGLGLIPFFLTDLKQIIASRVGLGISEAAIMTVATAMIGDYFQGEARQRWIAIQVGVISIAAIVLIAVGGALGEALGSRGPFLLYLLALPVAAVAAVVLFEPAEHVREPDTDQRFPFAKVLPLAAVTLGAAVLFYTIIVQLGPLLTDVGITSPAIIGVTGAVANMGHVIGSFIFHRSRLWSGSALLLTGFGIAAVGYLGIGLSDDFPVRAASAFVASVGAGMLLPTLLAWMLHELPGPVRGRGTGLWTGTFFLGQFVAPIVAVALSQQLSDGLIGVILMYAGLAAGAAVISAYFAHKGGTRRPDY
;
A
#
# COMPACT_ATOMS: atom_id res chain seq x y z
N MET A 1 -16.09 40.77 19.41
CA MET A 1 -15.52 39.46 19.04
C MET A 1 -16.68 38.60 18.59
N THR A 2 -16.88 38.45 17.29
CA THR A 2 -17.89 37.57 16.71
C THR A 2 -17.44 36.11 16.92
N ALA A 3 -18.28 35.30 17.56
CA ALA A 3 -18.01 33.88 17.74
C ALA A 3 -17.70 33.24 16.36
N PRO A 4 -16.67 32.38 16.23
CA PRO A 4 -16.39 31.73 14.99
C PRO A 4 -17.61 30.90 14.58
N VAL A 5 -18.14 31.16 13.37
CA VAL A 5 -19.21 30.37 12.77
C VAL A 5 -18.70 28.93 12.68
N SER A 6 -19.23 28.03 13.49
CA SER A 6 -18.90 26.61 13.43
C SER A 6 -19.37 26.04 12.08
N ARG A 7 -18.45 25.92 11.12
CA ARG A 7 -18.76 25.29 9.84
C ARG A 7 -18.95 23.80 10.10
N THR A 8 -20.14 23.28 9.80
CA THR A 8 -20.43 21.83 9.91
C THR A 8 -19.96 21.12 8.65
N ALA A 9 -19.20 20.04 8.84
CA ALA A 9 -18.77 19.18 7.74
C ALA A 9 -19.98 18.44 7.12
N THR A 10 -19.99 18.39 5.80
CA THR A 10 -21.04 17.70 5.02
C THR A 10 -20.43 16.57 4.21
N THR A 11 -21.26 15.75 3.57
CA THR A 11 -20.85 14.68 2.68
C THR A 11 -19.88 15.16 1.58
N ARG A 12 -20.02 16.41 1.10
CA ARG A 12 -19.11 16.99 0.08
C ARG A 12 -17.66 17.07 0.57
N HIS A 13 -17.45 17.46 1.81
CA HIS A 13 -16.11 17.54 2.42
C HIS A 13 -15.47 16.15 2.52
N GLY A 14 -16.25 15.15 3.00
CA GLY A 14 -15.82 13.76 3.04
C GLY A 14 -15.45 13.21 1.65
N ALA A 15 -16.29 13.46 0.63
CA ALA A 15 -16.03 13.01 -0.74
C ALA A 15 -14.72 13.58 -1.32
N VAL A 16 -14.43 14.87 -1.10
CA VAL A 16 -13.16 15.48 -1.55
C VAL A 16 -11.96 14.83 -0.86
N LEU A 17 -12.05 14.55 0.44
CA LEU A 17 -10.99 13.88 1.18
C LEU A 17 -10.79 12.42 0.74
N LEU A 18 -11.88 11.71 0.38
CA LEU A 18 -11.79 10.36 -0.19
C LEU A 18 -11.04 10.37 -1.54
N ILE A 19 -11.38 11.32 -2.42
CA ILE A 19 -10.71 11.45 -3.72
C ILE A 19 -9.22 11.79 -3.52
N ALA A 20 -8.91 12.72 -2.61
CA ALA A 20 -7.53 13.04 -2.27
C ALA A 20 -6.76 11.80 -1.75
N ALA A 21 -7.40 10.98 -0.90
CA ALA A 21 -6.79 9.77 -0.35
C ALA A 21 -6.56 8.63 -1.38
N VAL A 22 -7.19 8.69 -2.56
CA VAL A 22 -6.95 7.74 -3.66
C VAL A 22 -5.63 8.02 -4.38
N LEU A 23 -5.22 9.29 -4.50
CA LEU A 23 -4.05 9.68 -5.29
C LEU A 23 -2.74 9.00 -4.86
N PRO A 24 -2.42 8.85 -3.57
CA PRO A 24 -1.24 8.11 -3.11
C PRO A 24 -1.14 6.68 -3.63
N VAL A 25 -2.26 5.96 -3.73
CA VAL A 25 -2.25 4.58 -4.24
C VAL A 25 -1.83 4.53 -5.70
N MET A 26 -2.14 5.57 -6.48
CA MET A 26 -1.77 5.69 -7.88
C MET A 26 -0.25 5.66 -8.08
N ALA A 27 0.52 6.14 -7.10
CA ALA A 27 1.98 6.28 -7.21
C ALA A 27 2.70 4.97 -7.54
N ILE A 28 2.19 3.85 -7.09
CA ILE A 28 2.77 2.54 -7.40
C ILE A 28 1.93 1.76 -8.40
N VAL A 29 0.61 1.62 -8.16
CA VAL A 29 -0.19 0.65 -8.92
C VAL A 29 -0.30 1.01 -10.40
N SER A 30 -0.30 2.30 -10.75
CA SER A 30 -0.39 2.71 -12.15
C SER A 30 0.89 2.46 -12.96
N LEU A 31 2.04 2.37 -12.30
CA LEU A 31 3.35 2.18 -12.94
C LEU A 31 3.76 0.71 -13.03
N VAL A 32 3.19 -0.16 -12.21
CA VAL A 32 3.52 -1.59 -12.19
C VAL A 32 3.40 -2.26 -13.57
N PRO A 33 2.34 -2.02 -14.37
CA PRO A 33 2.21 -2.66 -15.69
C PRO A 33 3.29 -2.25 -16.69
N VAL A 34 3.88 -1.07 -16.55
CA VAL A 34 4.95 -0.57 -17.43
C VAL A 34 6.36 -0.86 -16.89
N MET A 35 6.48 -1.50 -15.73
CA MET A 35 7.79 -1.83 -15.16
C MET A 35 8.67 -2.66 -16.09
N PRO A 36 8.19 -3.69 -16.81
CA PRO A 36 9.02 -4.40 -17.78
C PRO A 36 9.56 -3.50 -18.90
N MET A 37 8.73 -2.55 -19.39
CA MET A 37 9.17 -1.58 -20.39
C MET A 37 10.27 -0.66 -19.85
N LEU A 38 10.13 -0.19 -18.60
CA LEU A 38 11.15 0.64 -17.95
C LEU A 38 12.46 -0.14 -17.73
N LEU A 39 12.39 -1.44 -17.41
CA LEU A 39 13.58 -2.27 -17.28
C LEU A 39 14.32 -2.40 -18.61
N VAL A 40 13.62 -2.54 -19.72
CA VAL A 40 14.21 -2.56 -21.07
C VAL A 40 14.76 -1.17 -21.44
N GLU A 41 14.00 -0.11 -21.17
CA GLU A 41 14.41 1.28 -21.51
C GLU A 41 15.72 1.68 -20.82
N PHE A 42 15.94 1.22 -19.58
CA PHE A 42 17.11 1.54 -18.77
C PHE A 42 18.12 0.39 -18.66
N GLU A 43 18.06 -0.64 -19.52
CA GLU A 43 18.94 -1.81 -19.43
C GLU A 43 20.42 -1.46 -19.48
N SER A 44 20.78 -0.39 -20.21
CA SER A 44 22.16 0.11 -20.32
C SER A 44 22.67 0.78 -19.04
N VAL A 45 21.81 1.12 -18.09
CA VAL A 45 22.19 1.77 -16.83
C VAL A 45 22.65 0.71 -15.82
N PRO A 46 23.89 0.79 -15.31
CA PRO A 46 24.37 -0.17 -14.32
C PRO A 46 23.45 -0.21 -13.09
N GLY A 47 22.98 -1.41 -12.73
CA GLY A 47 22.09 -1.62 -11.60
C GLY A 47 20.61 -1.26 -11.87
N SER A 48 20.21 -1.05 -13.13
CA SER A 48 18.82 -0.72 -13.51
C SER A 48 17.79 -1.70 -12.93
N GLN A 49 18.13 -2.98 -12.84
CA GLN A 49 17.29 -4.02 -12.25
C GLN A 49 16.90 -3.75 -10.77
N PHE A 50 17.73 -2.99 -10.02
CA PHE A 50 17.39 -2.48 -8.69
C PHE A 50 16.80 -1.08 -8.75
N LEU A 51 17.38 -0.21 -9.58
CA LEU A 51 17.01 1.21 -9.63
C LEU A 51 15.59 1.44 -10.18
N VAL A 52 15.15 0.64 -11.16
CA VAL A 52 13.78 0.76 -11.71
C VAL A 52 12.72 0.36 -10.66
N PRO A 53 12.79 -0.80 -10.00
CA PRO A 53 11.87 -1.10 -8.90
C PRO A 53 11.95 -0.10 -7.74
N ILE A 54 13.15 0.41 -7.41
CA ILE A 54 13.32 1.47 -6.41
C ILE A 54 12.57 2.73 -6.85
N ALA A 55 12.70 3.16 -8.10
CA ALA A 55 11.96 4.32 -8.60
C ALA A 55 10.44 4.19 -8.42
N LEU A 56 9.89 2.97 -8.52
CA LEU A 56 8.47 2.72 -8.29
C LEU A 56 8.10 2.73 -6.81
N THR A 57 8.97 2.23 -5.93
CA THR A 57 8.62 1.95 -4.53
C THR A 57 9.25 2.92 -3.51
N ILE A 58 10.19 3.78 -3.91
CA ILE A 58 10.78 4.79 -3.02
C ILE A 58 9.75 5.74 -2.38
N PRO A 59 8.61 6.09 -3.03
CA PRO A 59 7.56 6.86 -2.37
C PRO A 59 7.03 6.18 -1.10
N ALA A 60 6.92 4.85 -1.09
CA ALA A 60 6.48 4.11 0.10
C ALA A 60 7.46 4.26 1.28
N LEU A 61 8.77 4.23 1.02
CA LEU A 61 9.77 4.51 2.05
C LEU A 61 9.60 5.93 2.59
N CYS A 62 9.35 6.91 1.71
CA CYS A 62 9.10 8.29 2.13
C CYS A 62 7.83 8.38 2.99
N VAL A 63 6.75 7.67 2.64
CA VAL A 63 5.53 7.61 3.46
C VAL A 63 5.84 7.03 4.84
N ALA A 64 6.58 5.93 4.92
CA ALA A 64 6.94 5.31 6.19
C ALA A 64 7.73 6.26 7.11
N LEU A 65 8.64 7.06 6.52
CA LEU A 65 9.53 7.94 7.28
C LEU A 65 8.92 9.32 7.58
N PHE A 66 8.20 9.90 6.61
CA PHE A 66 7.78 11.31 6.68
C PHE A 66 6.33 11.51 7.13
N SER A 67 5.49 10.46 7.26
CA SER A 67 4.11 10.62 7.74
C SER A 67 4.01 11.28 9.12
N PRO A 68 4.86 10.94 10.12
CA PRO A 68 4.82 11.63 11.41
C PRO A 68 5.18 13.13 11.31
N LEU A 69 6.15 13.46 10.45
CA LEU A 69 6.56 14.84 10.20
C LEU A 69 5.45 15.62 9.48
N ALA A 70 4.78 15.00 8.52
CA ALA A 70 3.66 15.59 7.81
C ALA A 70 2.49 15.91 8.75
N GLY A 71 2.18 15.01 9.68
CA GLY A 71 1.21 15.24 10.75
C GLY A 71 1.58 16.42 11.62
N TRP A 72 2.81 16.44 12.13
CA TRP A 72 3.30 17.53 12.95
C TRP A 72 3.29 18.89 12.21
N LEU A 73 3.67 18.91 10.93
CA LEU A 73 3.65 20.12 10.11
C LEU A 73 2.21 20.62 9.92
N SER A 74 1.29 19.71 9.62
CA SER A 74 -0.12 20.06 9.39
C SER A 74 -0.81 20.62 10.63
N ASP A 75 -0.42 20.15 11.81
CA ASP A 75 -0.93 20.68 13.08
C ASP A 75 -0.44 22.10 13.37
N ARG A 76 0.72 22.52 12.81
CA ARG A 76 1.29 23.86 13.03
C ARG A 76 0.91 24.87 11.95
N VAL A 77 0.90 24.45 10.70
CA VAL A 77 0.74 25.34 9.54
C VAL A 77 -0.72 25.40 9.09
N GLY A 78 -1.51 24.39 9.48
CA GLY A 78 -2.89 24.22 9.06
C GLY A 78 -3.05 23.08 8.07
N ARG A 79 -4.07 22.23 8.30
CA ARG A 79 -4.29 20.99 7.55
C ARG A 79 -4.68 21.24 6.10
N LYS A 80 -5.57 22.21 5.87
CA LYS A 80 -6.00 22.56 4.52
C LYS A 80 -4.85 23.03 3.64
N LEU A 81 -4.00 23.91 4.18
CA LEU A 81 -2.87 24.46 3.43
C LEU A 81 -1.86 23.38 3.07
N VAL A 82 -1.50 22.54 4.03
CA VAL A 82 -0.56 21.41 3.81
C VAL A 82 -1.11 20.44 2.77
N LEU A 83 -2.41 20.08 2.84
CA LEU A 83 -3.04 19.19 1.86
C LEU A 83 -3.00 19.75 0.44
N ILE A 84 -3.37 21.03 0.26
CA ILE A 84 -3.39 21.66 -1.08
C ILE A 84 -1.97 21.75 -1.65
N THR A 85 -1.01 22.19 -0.84
CA THR A 85 0.40 22.30 -1.27
C THR A 85 0.95 20.93 -1.64
N ALA A 86 0.65 19.90 -0.84
CA ALA A 86 1.07 18.52 -1.13
C ALA A 86 0.44 17.98 -2.42
N LEU A 87 -0.84 18.27 -2.71
CA LEU A 87 -1.49 17.88 -3.97
C LEU A 87 -0.85 18.55 -5.18
N LEU A 88 -0.50 19.83 -5.09
CA LEU A 88 0.17 20.56 -6.18
C LEU A 88 1.59 20.03 -6.41
N LEU A 89 2.35 19.79 -5.35
CA LEU A 89 3.68 19.17 -5.44
C LEU A 89 3.60 17.74 -6.00
N TYR A 90 2.61 16.97 -5.57
CA TYR A 90 2.36 15.62 -6.07
C TYR A 90 2.08 15.60 -7.57
N ALA A 91 1.27 16.54 -8.07
CA ALA A 91 1.01 16.68 -9.50
C ALA A 91 2.29 17.02 -10.28
N GLY A 92 3.04 18.04 -9.84
CA GLY A 92 4.25 18.49 -10.53
C GLY A 92 5.35 17.44 -10.51
N LEU A 93 5.72 16.93 -9.32
CA LEU A 93 6.78 15.94 -9.13
C LEU A 93 6.44 14.59 -9.78
N GLY A 94 5.15 14.22 -9.80
CA GLY A 94 4.67 13.01 -10.46
C GLY A 94 4.71 13.10 -11.99
N LEU A 95 4.50 14.28 -12.55
CA LEU A 95 4.56 14.51 -13.99
C LEU A 95 6.00 14.64 -14.52
N ILE A 96 6.94 15.12 -13.73
CA ILE A 96 8.33 15.36 -14.13
C ILE A 96 8.97 14.14 -14.83
N PRO A 97 8.80 12.88 -14.36
CA PRO A 97 9.36 11.71 -15.02
C PRO A 97 8.91 11.49 -16.46
N PHE A 98 7.77 12.06 -16.86
CA PHE A 98 7.30 12.02 -18.26
C PHE A 98 8.32 12.66 -19.23
N PHE A 99 9.07 13.66 -18.78
CA PHE A 99 10.04 14.41 -19.58
C PHE A 99 11.50 14.00 -19.30
N LEU A 100 11.76 13.22 -18.25
CA LEU A 100 13.10 12.85 -17.86
C LEU A 100 13.56 11.58 -18.60
N THR A 101 14.84 11.56 -18.97
CA THR A 101 15.53 10.41 -19.57
C THR A 101 16.58 9.78 -18.65
N ASP A 102 16.94 10.45 -17.57
CA ASP A 102 17.91 9.96 -16.58
C ASP A 102 17.18 9.30 -15.40
N LEU A 103 17.50 8.02 -15.15
CA LEU A 103 16.87 7.22 -14.10
C LEU A 103 17.12 7.79 -12.69
N LYS A 104 18.29 8.41 -12.45
CA LYS A 104 18.60 9.01 -11.15
C LYS A 104 17.75 10.25 -10.89
N GLN A 105 17.50 11.06 -11.92
CA GLN A 105 16.61 12.22 -11.83
C GLN A 105 15.15 11.77 -11.62
N ILE A 106 14.74 10.67 -12.27
CA ILE A 106 13.43 10.07 -12.03
C ILE A 106 13.32 9.66 -10.55
N ILE A 107 14.29 8.94 -10.00
CA ILE A 107 14.30 8.53 -8.59
C ILE A 107 14.22 9.76 -7.67
N ALA A 108 14.98 10.82 -7.95
CA ALA A 108 14.95 12.04 -7.16
C ALA A 108 13.55 12.70 -7.14
N SER A 109 12.87 12.77 -8.31
CA SER A 109 11.50 13.26 -8.37
C SER A 109 10.52 12.38 -7.60
N ARG A 110 10.74 11.06 -7.58
CA ARG A 110 9.94 10.09 -6.84
C ARG A 110 10.10 10.22 -5.32
N VAL A 111 11.29 10.62 -4.83
CA VAL A 111 11.49 10.97 -3.41
C VAL A 111 10.63 12.18 -3.03
N GLY A 112 10.69 13.25 -3.80
CA GLY A 112 9.86 14.44 -3.56
C GLY A 112 8.36 14.14 -3.64
N LEU A 113 7.95 13.30 -4.62
CA LEU A 113 6.59 12.82 -4.73
C LEU A 113 6.17 12.05 -3.46
N GLY A 114 7.02 11.13 -2.95
CA GLY A 114 6.72 10.33 -1.77
C GLY A 114 6.58 11.17 -0.49
N ILE A 115 7.31 12.29 -0.37
CA ILE A 115 7.13 13.24 0.73
C ILE A 115 5.74 13.91 0.62
N SER A 116 5.33 14.29 -0.60
CA SER A 116 4.00 14.84 -0.85
C SER A 116 2.90 13.82 -0.58
N GLU A 117 3.14 12.56 -0.96
CA GLU A 117 2.26 11.42 -0.71
C GLU A 117 2.04 11.20 0.79
N ALA A 118 3.10 11.22 1.59
CA ALA A 118 3.03 11.13 3.05
C ALA A 118 2.13 12.21 3.64
N ALA A 119 2.24 13.45 3.14
CA ALA A 119 1.41 14.56 3.58
C ALA A 119 -0.05 14.38 3.16
N ILE A 120 -0.33 13.99 1.91
CA ILE A 120 -1.70 13.76 1.44
C ILE A 120 -2.40 12.69 2.27
N MET A 121 -1.76 11.51 2.45
CA MET A 121 -2.34 10.39 3.21
C MET A 121 -2.63 10.78 4.66
N THR A 122 -1.63 11.37 5.32
CA THR A 122 -1.73 11.71 6.74
C THR A 122 -2.80 12.79 6.96
N VAL A 123 -2.76 13.86 6.18
CA VAL A 123 -3.63 15.01 6.38
C VAL A 123 -5.06 14.72 5.95
N ALA A 124 -5.28 14.03 4.83
CA ALA A 124 -6.62 13.65 4.39
C ALA A 124 -7.33 12.77 5.44
N THR A 125 -6.63 11.78 5.99
CA THR A 125 -7.18 10.90 7.04
C THR A 125 -7.42 11.67 8.35
N ALA A 126 -6.50 12.56 8.74
CA ALA A 126 -6.66 13.40 9.91
C ALA A 126 -7.87 14.34 9.78
N MET A 127 -8.05 14.98 8.62
CA MET A 127 -9.19 15.86 8.36
C MET A 127 -10.53 15.12 8.39
N ILE A 128 -10.58 13.84 7.94
CA ILE A 128 -11.79 13.01 8.12
C ILE A 128 -12.07 12.85 9.61
N GLY A 129 -11.04 12.62 10.43
CA GLY A 129 -11.18 12.52 11.89
C GLY A 129 -11.64 13.80 12.56
N ASP A 130 -11.30 14.98 12.02
CA ASP A 130 -11.71 16.28 12.55
C ASP A 130 -13.12 16.67 12.11
N TYR A 131 -13.46 16.35 10.87
CA TYR A 131 -14.75 16.72 10.30
C TYR A 131 -15.90 15.86 10.82
N PHE A 132 -15.61 14.59 11.15
CA PHE A 132 -16.62 13.62 11.55
C PHE A 132 -16.29 13.00 12.92
N GLN A 133 -17.30 12.80 13.75
CA GLN A 133 -17.14 12.25 15.10
C GLN A 133 -17.95 10.95 15.27
N GLY A 134 -17.59 10.15 16.27
CA GLY A 134 -18.33 8.94 16.64
C GLY A 134 -18.50 7.95 15.48
N GLU A 135 -19.70 7.45 15.28
CA GLU A 135 -20.04 6.49 14.21
C GLU A 135 -19.83 7.04 12.81
N ALA A 136 -20.05 8.34 12.59
CA ALA A 136 -19.82 8.97 11.30
C ALA A 136 -18.35 8.92 10.91
N ARG A 137 -17.41 9.15 11.85
CA ARG A 137 -15.97 9.01 11.63
C ARG A 137 -15.61 7.58 11.22
N GLN A 138 -16.11 6.58 11.96
CA GLN A 138 -15.82 5.18 11.64
C GLN A 138 -16.35 4.80 10.26
N ARG A 139 -17.54 5.27 9.91
CA ARG A 139 -18.14 5.05 8.59
C ARG A 139 -17.30 5.67 7.47
N TRP A 140 -16.84 6.91 7.62
CA TRP A 140 -16.03 7.58 6.61
C TRP A 140 -14.66 6.91 6.43
N ILE A 141 -14.01 6.46 7.51
CA ILE A 141 -12.76 5.69 7.44
C ILE A 141 -12.98 4.35 6.71
N ALA A 142 -14.07 3.65 7.00
CA ALA A 142 -14.39 2.40 6.31
C ALA A 142 -14.66 2.62 4.81
N ILE A 143 -15.38 3.70 4.45
CA ILE A 143 -15.58 4.08 3.05
C ILE A 143 -14.24 4.43 2.39
N GLN A 144 -13.35 5.15 3.07
CA GLN A 144 -12.01 5.48 2.55
C GLN A 144 -11.24 4.23 2.17
N VAL A 145 -11.18 3.23 3.03
CA VAL A 145 -10.49 1.95 2.74
C VAL A 145 -11.13 1.25 1.54
N GLY A 146 -12.45 1.19 1.46
CA GLY A 146 -13.15 0.60 0.32
C GLY A 146 -12.89 1.32 -1.01
N VAL A 147 -12.96 2.65 -1.00
CA VAL A 147 -12.70 3.49 -2.20
C VAL A 147 -11.25 3.34 -2.66
N ILE A 148 -10.28 3.36 -1.75
CA ILE A 148 -8.86 3.12 -2.04
C ILE A 148 -8.66 1.75 -2.69
N SER A 149 -9.31 0.70 -2.17
CA SER A 149 -9.18 -0.66 -2.69
C SER A 149 -9.74 -0.79 -4.11
N ILE A 150 -10.91 -0.20 -4.37
CA ILE A 150 -11.52 -0.18 -5.72
C ILE A 150 -10.66 0.66 -6.67
N ALA A 151 -10.20 1.82 -6.22
CA ALA A 151 -9.35 2.69 -7.02
C ALA A 151 -8.03 2.00 -7.41
N ALA A 152 -7.42 1.21 -6.53
CA ALA A 152 -6.22 0.45 -6.86
C ALA A 152 -6.46 -0.54 -8.02
N ILE A 153 -7.61 -1.23 -8.03
CA ILE A 153 -7.99 -2.15 -9.13
C ILE A 153 -8.14 -1.39 -10.45
N VAL A 154 -8.83 -0.26 -10.43
CA VAL A 154 -9.06 0.56 -11.64
C VAL A 154 -7.75 1.17 -12.12
N LEU A 155 -6.95 1.74 -11.22
CA LEU A 155 -5.73 2.46 -11.57
C LEU A 155 -4.63 1.54 -12.14
N ILE A 156 -4.54 0.28 -11.70
CA ILE A 156 -3.58 -0.66 -12.29
C ILE A 156 -3.98 -1.02 -13.74
N ALA A 157 -5.27 -1.21 -14.01
CA ALA A 157 -5.77 -1.45 -15.36
C ALA A 157 -5.59 -0.22 -16.27
N VAL A 158 -5.92 0.97 -15.77
CA VAL A 158 -5.73 2.24 -16.50
C VAL A 158 -4.25 2.51 -16.75
N GLY A 159 -3.38 2.24 -15.78
CA GLY A 159 -1.94 2.33 -15.94
C GLY A 159 -1.42 1.44 -17.07
N GLY A 160 -1.91 0.20 -17.13
CA GLY A 160 -1.59 -0.72 -18.23
C GLY A 160 -2.09 -0.22 -19.60
N ALA A 161 -3.33 0.27 -19.68
CA ALA A 161 -3.88 0.84 -20.91
C ALA A 161 -3.12 2.07 -21.39
N LEU A 162 -2.72 2.97 -20.47
CA LEU A 162 -1.88 4.11 -20.81
C LEU A 162 -0.46 3.70 -21.23
N GLY A 163 0.07 2.66 -20.61
CA GLY A 163 1.35 2.06 -21.02
C GLY A 163 1.30 1.49 -22.44
N GLU A 164 0.21 0.81 -22.80
CA GLU A 164 0.00 0.28 -24.13
C GLU A 164 -0.13 1.40 -25.17
N ALA A 165 -0.88 2.46 -24.87
CA ALA A 165 -1.19 3.55 -25.80
C ALA A 165 -0.04 4.56 -25.93
N LEU A 166 0.69 4.87 -24.85
CA LEU A 166 1.63 5.99 -24.78
C LEU A 166 3.05 5.58 -24.34
N GLY A 167 3.30 4.25 -24.22
CA GLY A 167 4.58 3.71 -23.78
C GLY A 167 4.82 3.84 -22.26
N SER A 168 6.06 3.56 -21.86
CA SER A 168 6.49 3.51 -20.44
C SER A 168 6.18 4.79 -19.66
N ARG A 169 6.05 5.92 -20.35
CA ARG A 169 5.79 7.25 -19.75
C ARG A 169 4.31 7.56 -19.59
N GLY A 170 3.40 6.85 -20.29
CA GLY A 170 1.97 7.13 -20.29
C GLY A 170 1.34 7.25 -18.90
N PRO A 171 1.59 6.32 -17.97
CA PRO A 171 0.99 6.39 -16.63
C PRO A 171 1.35 7.62 -15.81
N PHE A 172 2.48 8.30 -16.10
CA PHE A 172 2.83 9.54 -15.38
C PHE A 172 1.85 10.69 -15.63
N LEU A 173 1.07 10.65 -16.72
CA LEU A 173 0.03 11.65 -16.97
C LEU A 173 -1.12 11.59 -15.95
N LEU A 174 -1.31 10.47 -15.27
CA LEU A 174 -2.33 10.33 -14.22
C LEU A 174 -2.11 11.29 -13.05
N TYR A 175 -0.86 11.70 -12.80
CA TYR A 175 -0.56 12.64 -11.71
C TYR A 175 -1.22 14.01 -11.92
N LEU A 176 -1.57 14.38 -13.15
CA LEU A 176 -2.35 15.58 -13.44
C LEU A 176 -3.73 15.58 -12.78
N LEU A 177 -4.27 14.41 -12.44
CA LEU A 177 -5.54 14.31 -11.70
C LEU A 177 -5.49 15.00 -10.32
N ALA A 178 -4.30 15.19 -9.76
CA ALA A 178 -4.15 15.91 -8.49
C ALA A 178 -4.45 17.42 -8.63
N LEU A 179 -4.33 18.01 -9.81
CA LEU A 179 -4.62 19.44 -10.02
C LEU A 179 -6.10 19.80 -9.82
N PRO A 180 -7.07 19.13 -10.50
CA PRO A 180 -8.49 19.40 -10.23
C PRO A 180 -8.88 19.03 -8.79
N VAL A 181 -8.26 17.98 -8.20
CA VAL A 181 -8.51 17.64 -6.79
C VAL A 181 -8.03 18.76 -5.86
N ALA A 182 -6.83 19.34 -6.11
CA ALA A 182 -6.31 20.47 -5.36
C ALA A 182 -7.24 21.72 -5.48
N ALA A 183 -7.71 22.01 -6.70
CA ALA A 183 -8.62 23.12 -6.94
C ALA A 183 -9.95 22.96 -6.18
N VAL A 184 -10.56 21.77 -6.26
CA VAL A 184 -11.80 21.45 -5.53
C VAL A 184 -11.56 21.48 -4.02
N ALA A 185 -10.45 20.94 -3.53
CA ALA A 185 -10.08 20.98 -2.11
C ALA A 185 -9.90 22.42 -1.61
N ALA A 186 -9.31 23.30 -2.42
CA ALA A 186 -9.12 24.71 -2.06
C ALA A 186 -10.46 25.44 -1.86
N VAL A 187 -11.47 25.14 -2.68
CA VAL A 187 -12.78 25.77 -2.63
C VAL A 187 -13.70 25.14 -1.57
N VAL A 188 -13.72 23.81 -1.51
CA VAL A 188 -14.69 23.07 -0.69
C VAL A 188 -14.23 22.93 0.76
N LEU A 189 -12.95 22.58 1.00
CA LEU A 189 -12.48 22.30 2.35
C LEU A 189 -12.28 23.60 3.15
N PHE A 190 -12.46 23.50 4.46
CA PHE A 190 -12.16 24.56 5.42
C PHE A 190 -11.14 24.06 6.44
N GLU A 191 -10.45 25.00 7.11
CA GLU A 191 -9.53 24.61 8.19
C GLU A 191 -10.33 24.09 9.38
N PRO A 192 -10.05 22.88 9.89
CA PRO A 192 -10.72 22.39 11.10
C PRO A 192 -10.41 23.30 12.29
N ALA A 193 -11.34 23.40 13.25
CA ALA A 193 -11.07 24.07 14.50
C ALA A 193 -9.95 23.33 15.26
N GLU A 194 -9.06 24.07 15.92
CA GLU A 194 -8.00 23.47 16.73
C GLU A 194 -8.58 22.47 17.73
N HIS A 195 -8.22 21.21 17.58
CA HIS A 195 -8.52 20.20 18.59
C HIS A 195 -7.50 20.35 19.70
N VAL A 196 -7.98 20.52 20.92
CA VAL A 196 -7.15 20.40 22.11
C VAL A 196 -6.59 18.98 22.13
N ARG A 197 -5.29 18.84 21.88
CA ARG A 197 -4.61 17.55 21.97
C ARG A 197 -4.84 16.97 23.36
N GLU A 198 -5.38 15.76 23.42
CA GLU A 198 -5.33 15.03 24.70
C GLU A 198 -3.86 14.93 25.14
N PRO A 199 -3.56 15.15 26.43
CA PRO A 199 -2.18 15.08 26.94
C PRO A 199 -1.56 13.74 26.56
N ASP A 200 -0.32 13.79 26.08
CA ASP A 200 0.45 12.60 25.73
C ASP A 200 0.54 11.72 27.00
N THR A 201 -0.06 10.55 26.95
CA THR A 201 -0.10 9.66 28.10
C THR A 201 1.31 9.11 28.34
N ASP A 202 1.82 9.23 29.54
CA ASP A 202 3.15 8.74 29.97
C ASP A 202 3.25 7.18 29.97
N GLN A 203 2.33 6.52 29.26
CA GLN A 203 2.33 5.07 29.15
C GLN A 203 3.46 4.58 28.23
N ARG A 204 4.30 3.73 28.81
CA ARG A 204 5.40 3.08 28.07
C ARG A 204 4.84 2.19 26.98
N PHE A 205 5.34 2.36 25.76
CA PHE A 205 4.98 1.53 24.62
C PHE A 205 5.57 0.12 24.77
N PRO A 206 4.77 -0.97 24.70
CA PRO A 206 5.21 -2.33 24.94
C PRO A 206 5.96 -2.94 23.75
N PHE A 207 7.13 -2.42 23.42
CA PHE A 207 7.93 -2.85 22.25
C PHE A 207 8.16 -4.37 22.20
N ALA A 208 8.41 -5.03 23.33
CA ALA A 208 8.68 -6.46 23.39
C ALA A 208 7.51 -7.33 22.85
N LYS A 209 6.27 -6.87 23.00
CA LYS A 209 5.09 -7.56 22.48
C LYS A 209 4.80 -7.26 21.01
N VAL A 210 5.10 -6.04 20.60
CA VAL A 210 4.71 -5.50 19.28
C VAL A 210 5.77 -5.78 18.22
N LEU A 211 7.05 -5.82 18.57
CA LEU A 211 8.15 -6.03 17.63
C LEU A 211 8.06 -7.38 16.86
N PRO A 212 7.72 -8.52 17.50
CA PRO A 212 7.52 -9.77 16.76
C PRO A 212 6.37 -9.66 15.73
N LEU A 213 5.26 -9.00 16.11
CA LEU A 213 4.14 -8.78 15.18
C LEU A 213 4.52 -7.86 14.02
N ALA A 214 5.33 -6.83 14.29
CA ALA A 214 5.87 -5.98 13.24
C ALA A 214 6.79 -6.77 12.28
N ALA A 215 7.63 -7.67 12.79
CA ALA A 215 8.47 -8.52 11.94
C ALA A 215 7.65 -9.45 11.05
N VAL A 216 6.60 -10.09 11.58
CA VAL A 216 5.67 -10.90 10.78
C VAL A 216 4.90 -10.02 9.78
N THR A 217 4.51 -8.81 10.16
CA THR A 217 3.86 -7.84 9.27
C THR A 217 4.79 -7.46 8.10
N LEU A 218 6.08 -7.25 8.36
CA LEU A 218 7.06 -6.97 7.31
C LEU A 218 7.13 -8.12 6.30
N GLY A 219 7.24 -9.38 6.78
CA GLY A 219 7.24 -10.56 5.91
C GLY A 219 5.93 -10.70 5.10
N ALA A 220 4.78 -10.50 5.74
CA ALA A 220 3.48 -10.52 5.07
C ALA A 220 3.35 -9.38 4.03
N ALA A 221 3.88 -8.18 4.33
CA ALA A 221 3.89 -7.07 3.39
C ALA A 221 4.82 -7.34 2.20
N VAL A 222 5.97 -7.98 2.41
CA VAL A 222 6.85 -8.43 1.32
C VAL A 222 6.10 -9.40 0.41
N LEU A 223 5.41 -10.41 0.94
CA LEU A 223 4.58 -11.31 0.15
C LEU A 223 3.48 -10.56 -0.60
N PHE A 224 2.77 -9.66 0.09
CA PHE A 224 1.69 -8.87 -0.51
C PHE A 224 2.18 -8.04 -1.71
N TYR A 225 3.28 -7.30 -1.55
CA TYR A 225 3.78 -6.41 -2.59
C TYR A 225 4.58 -7.10 -3.68
N THR A 226 5.13 -8.29 -3.42
CA THR A 226 5.82 -9.07 -4.46
C THR A 226 4.86 -9.41 -5.61
N ILE A 227 3.64 -9.84 -5.33
CA ILE A 227 2.66 -10.10 -6.40
C ILE A 227 2.35 -8.81 -7.17
N ILE A 228 2.17 -7.69 -6.48
CA ILE A 228 1.86 -6.42 -7.14
C ILE A 228 3.02 -5.99 -8.05
N VAL A 229 4.25 -5.95 -7.54
CA VAL A 229 5.38 -5.34 -8.23
C VAL A 229 6.02 -6.30 -9.24
N GLN A 230 6.12 -7.60 -8.93
CA GLN A 230 6.81 -8.57 -9.77
C GLN A 230 5.90 -9.26 -10.79
N LEU A 231 4.59 -8.98 -10.79
CA LEU A 231 3.67 -9.61 -11.74
C LEU A 231 4.05 -9.33 -13.19
N GLY A 232 4.43 -8.07 -13.51
CA GLY A 232 4.88 -7.71 -14.85
C GLY A 232 6.06 -8.56 -15.34
N PRO A 233 7.21 -8.58 -14.64
CA PRO A 233 8.33 -9.47 -14.96
C PRO A 233 7.94 -10.95 -15.03
N LEU A 234 7.11 -11.46 -14.11
CA LEU A 234 6.65 -12.85 -14.11
C LEU A 234 5.80 -13.19 -15.34
N LEU A 235 4.99 -12.25 -15.83
CA LEU A 235 4.20 -12.45 -17.03
C LEU A 235 5.04 -12.30 -18.30
N THR A 236 6.03 -11.43 -18.29
CA THR A 236 6.98 -11.28 -19.40
C THR A 236 7.79 -12.56 -19.63
N ASP A 237 8.13 -13.27 -18.56
CA ASP A 237 8.82 -14.55 -18.59
C ASP A 237 8.04 -15.63 -19.39
N VAL A 238 6.70 -15.57 -19.40
CA VAL A 238 5.82 -16.46 -20.19
C VAL A 238 5.34 -15.79 -21.49
N GLY A 239 6.05 -14.77 -21.98
CA GLY A 239 5.81 -14.14 -23.28
C GLY A 239 4.74 -13.05 -23.30
N ILE A 240 4.18 -12.64 -22.15
CA ILE A 240 3.20 -11.56 -22.07
C ILE A 240 3.92 -10.22 -21.86
N THR A 241 4.08 -9.45 -22.91
CA THR A 241 4.78 -8.15 -22.90
C THR A 241 3.84 -6.94 -22.96
N SER A 242 2.55 -7.14 -23.26
CA SER A 242 1.55 -6.06 -23.35
C SER A 242 1.26 -5.47 -21.96
N PRO A 243 1.52 -4.17 -21.72
CA PRO A 243 1.19 -3.49 -20.48
C PRO A 243 -0.31 -3.54 -20.17
N ALA A 244 -1.17 -3.52 -21.17
CA ALA A 244 -2.62 -3.62 -20.98
C ALA A 244 -3.01 -4.97 -20.39
N ILE A 245 -2.45 -6.09 -20.90
CA ILE A 245 -2.70 -7.44 -20.38
C ILE A 245 -2.12 -7.56 -18.95
N ILE A 246 -0.90 -7.06 -18.72
CA ILE A 246 -0.28 -7.04 -17.38
C ILE A 246 -1.15 -6.24 -16.42
N GLY A 247 -1.65 -5.07 -16.83
CA GLY A 247 -2.52 -4.22 -16.02
C GLY A 247 -3.85 -4.88 -15.66
N VAL A 248 -4.52 -5.52 -16.63
CA VAL A 248 -5.78 -6.24 -16.37
C VAL A 248 -5.53 -7.44 -15.45
N THR A 249 -4.47 -8.22 -15.70
CA THR A 249 -4.10 -9.35 -14.85
C THR A 249 -3.77 -8.88 -13.43
N GLY A 250 -3.05 -7.78 -13.29
CA GLY A 250 -2.75 -7.15 -12.00
C GLY A 250 -4.02 -6.63 -11.29
N ALA A 251 -4.97 -6.09 -12.02
CA ALA A 251 -6.27 -5.67 -11.47
C ALA A 251 -7.04 -6.87 -10.94
N VAL A 252 -7.10 -7.98 -11.69
CA VAL A 252 -7.72 -9.24 -11.24
C VAL A 252 -7.00 -9.80 -10.01
N ALA A 253 -5.67 -9.85 -10.02
CA ALA A 253 -4.90 -10.29 -8.86
C ALA A 253 -5.18 -9.40 -7.63
N ASN A 254 -5.25 -8.07 -7.81
CA ASN A 254 -5.55 -7.15 -6.72
C ASN A 254 -6.98 -7.30 -6.15
N MET A 255 -7.95 -7.76 -6.95
CA MET A 255 -9.26 -8.20 -6.42
C MET A 255 -9.10 -9.32 -5.38
N GLY A 256 -8.11 -10.19 -5.53
CA GLY A 256 -7.78 -11.22 -4.55
C GLY A 256 -7.48 -10.62 -3.16
N HIS A 257 -6.74 -9.52 -3.08
CA HIS A 257 -6.47 -8.84 -1.80
C HIS A 257 -7.77 -8.34 -1.14
N VAL A 258 -8.71 -7.81 -1.93
CA VAL A 258 -10.01 -7.35 -1.42
C VAL A 258 -10.82 -8.53 -0.90
N ILE A 259 -10.85 -9.64 -1.65
CA ILE A 259 -11.55 -10.86 -1.24
C ILE A 259 -10.93 -11.44 0.03
N GLY A 260 -9.60 -11.47 0.13
CA GLY A 260 -8.90 -11.90 1.35
C GLY A 260 -9.26 -11.06 2.57
N SER A 261 -9.29 -9.73 2.43
CA SER A 261 -9.75 -8.83 3.48
C SER A 261 -11.23 -9.06 3.86
N PHE A 262 -12.08 -9.38 2.89
CA PHE A 262 -13.48 -9.71 3.14
C PHE A 262 -13.63 -11.04 3.89
N ILE A 263 -12.85 -12.08 3.50
CA ILE A 263 -12.81 -13.36 4.21
C ILE A 263 -12.38 -13.15 5.67
N PHE A 264 -11.33 -12.36 5.93
CA PHE A 264 -10.95 -11.97 7.28
C PHE A 264 -12.12 -11.36 8.05
N HIS A 265 -12.81 -10.39 7.47
CA HIS A 265 -13.96 -9.74 8.11
C HIS A 265 -15.11 -10.72 8.41
N ARG A 266 -15.36 -11.69 7.53
CA ARG A 266 -16.41 -12.72 7.71
C ARG A 266 -16.01 -13.77 8.74
N SER A 267 -14.72 -14.01 8.91
CA SER A 267 -14.17 -15.05 9.78
C SER A 267 -13.90 -14.56 11.22
N ARG A 268 -14.75 -13.66 11.73
CA ARG A 268 -14.60 -13.04 13.08
C ARG A 268 -14.56 -14.05 14.23
N LEU A 269 -15.06 -15.27 14.02
CA LEU A 269 -15.09 -16.31 15.04
C LEU A 269 -13.79 -17.13 15.09
N TRP A 270 -12.88 -16.95 14.15
CA TRP A 270 -11.63 -17.68 14.09
C TRP A 270 -10.56 -17.06 15.00
N SER A 271 -9.66 -17.89 15.53
CA SER A 271 -8.51 -17.41 16.27
C SER A 271 -7.53 -16.69 15.32
N GLY A 272 -6.72 -15.76 15.84
CA GLY A 272 -5.68 -15.09 15.06
C GLY A 272 -4.72 -16.08 14.39
N SER A 273 -4.35 -17.17 15.08
CA SER A 273 -3.50 -18.24 14.53
C SER A 273 -4.18 -18.99 13.37
N ALA A 274 -5.51 -19.25 13.46
CA ALA A 274 -6.25 -19.90 12.38
C ALA A 274 -6.34 -19.00 11.14
N LEU A 275 -6.50 -17.67 11.33
CA LEU A 275 -6.50 -16.70 10.25
C LEU A 275 -5.12 -16.60 9.57
N LEU A 276 -4.03 -16.61 10.36
CA LEU A 276 -2.67 -16.64 9.80
C LEU A 276 -2.38 -17.95 9.08
N LEU A 277 -2.76 -19.10 9.64
CA LEU A 277 -2.64 -20.40 8.98
C LEU A 277 -3.31 -20.39 7.61
N THR A 278 -4.56 -19.91 7.55
CA THR A 278 -5.33 -19.88 6.31
C THR A 278 -4.72 -18.89 5.31
N GLY A 279 -4.38 -17.69 5.76
CA GLY A 279 -3.80 -16.66 4.89
C GLY A 279 -2.44 -17.08 4.31
N PHE A 280 -1.52 -17.58 5.14
CA PHE A 280 -0.22 -18.06 4.68
C PHE A 280 -0.36 -19.34 3.84
N GLY A 281 -1.28 -20.27 4.19
CA GLY A 281 -1.54 -21.46 3.41
C GLY A 281 -2.04 -21.17 2.00
N ILE A 282 -3.03 -20.29 1.86
CA ILE A 282 -3.55 -19.84 0.54
C ILE A 282 -2.44 -19.12 -0.25
N ALA A 283 -1.68 -18.24 0.40
CA ALA A 283 -0.56 -17.55 -0.25
C ALA A 283 0.50 -18.55 -0.74
N ALA A 284 0.86 -19.55 0.07
CA ALA A 284 1.82 -20.58 -0.31
C ALA A 284 1.37 -21.35 -1.56
N VAL A 285 0.09 -21.76 -1.63
CA VAL A 285 -0.48 -22.44 -2.80
C VAL A 285 -0.40 -21.55 -4.04
N GLY A 286 -0.76 -20.27 -3.92
CA GLY A 286 -0.69 -19.34 -5.03
C GLY A 286 0.75 -19.10 -5.51
N TYR A 287 1.70 -18.86 -4.60
CA TYR A 287 3.11 -18.72 -4.94
C TYR A 287 3.69 -19.98 -5.59
N LEU A 288 3.32 -21.16 -5.08
CA LEU A 288 3.73 -22.44 -5.65
C LEU A 288 3.20 -22.60 -7.09
N GLY A 289 1.94 -22.26 -7.32
CA GLY A 289 1.34 -22.31 -8.66
C GLY A 289 2.00 -21.36 -9.65
N ILE A 290 2.42 -20.14 -9.22
CA ILE A 290 3.19 -19.23 -10.06
C ILE A 290 4.55 -19.86 -10.44
N GLY A 291 5.24 -20.42 -9.47
CA GLY A 291 6.60 -20.95 -9.68
C GLY A 291 6.67 -22.26 -10.44
N LEU A 292 5.61 -23.05 -10.44
CA LEU A 292 5.56 -24.38 -11.11
C LEU A 292 4.94 -24.36 -12.52
N SER A 293 4.39 -23.22 -12.97
CA SER A 293 3.69 -23.17 -14.26
C SER A 293 4.29 -22.12 -15.19
N ASP A 294 4.51 -22.53 -16.44
CA ASP A 294 4.88 -21.65 -17.55
C ASP A 294 3.67 -21.25 -18.41
N ASP A 295 2.46 -21.61 -17.96
CA ASP A 295 1.23 -21.27 -18.66
C ASP A 295 0.61 -20.00 -18.10
N PHE A 296 0.34 -19.01 -18.98
CA PHE A 296 -0.20 -17.69 -18.58
C PHE A 296 -1.48 -17.78 -17.75
N PRO A 297 -2.56 -18.49 -18.16
CA PRO A 297 -3.79 -18.61 -17.38
C PRO A 297 -3.56 -19.17 -15.97
N VAL A 298 -2.70 -20.18 -15.85
CA VAL A 298 -2.39 -20.79 -14.55
C VAL A 298 -1.59 -19.82 -13.68
N ARG A 299 -0.60 -19.13 -14.24
CA ARG A 299 0.21 -18.13 -13.52
C ARG A 299 -0.65 -16.96 -13.03
N ALA A 300 -1.56 -16.48 -13.88
CA ALA A 300 -2.51 -15.41 -13.53
C ALA A 300 -3.50 -15.84 -12.43
N ALA A 301 -4.09 -17.02 -12.55
CA ALA A 301 -4.99 -17.57 -11.52
C ALA A 301 -4.25 -17.80 -10.19
N SER A 302 -3.01 -18.27 -10.25
CA SER A 302 -2.17 -18.48 -9.06
C SER A 302 -1.78 -17.16 -8.38
N ALA A 303 -1.52 -16.09 -9.15
CA ALA A 303 -1.30 -14.75 -8.61
C ALA A 303 -2.55 -14.22 -7.88
N PHE A 304 -3.74 -14.46 -8.42
CA PHE A 304 -4.99 -14.14 -7.73
C PHE A 304 -5.12 -14.90 -6.41
N VAL A 305 -4.85 -16.22 -6.41
CA VAL A 305 -4.90 -17.05 -5.18
C VAL A 305 -3.89 -16.56 -4.15
N ALA A 306 -2.65 -16.27 -4.55
CA ALA A 306 -1.64 -15.72 -3.65
C ALA A 306 -2.10 -14.38 -3.02
N SER A 307 -2.74 -13.53 -3.83
CA SER A 307 -3.29 -12.26 -3.38
C SER A 307 -4.44 -12.43 -2.39
N VAL A 308 -5.30 -13.44 -2.53
CA VAL A 308 -6.34 -13.76 -1.53
C VAL A 308 -5.70 -14.07 -0.18
N GLY A 309 -4.69 -14.93 -0.16
CA GLY A 309 -3.96 -15.26 1.07
C GLY A 309 -3.32 -14.02 1.72
N ALA A 310 -2.56 -13.26 0.94
CA ALA A 310 -1.88 -12.06 1.41
C ALA A 310 -2.87 -10.99 1.92
N GLY A 311 -4.04 -10.86 1.28
CA GLY A 311 -5.11 -9.94 1.68
C GLY A 311 -5.75 -10.29 3.03
N MET A 312 -5.68 -11.54 3.49
CA MET A 312 -6.11 -11.94 4.84
C MET A 312 -5.08 -11.58 5.91
N LEU A 313 -3.78 -11.66 5.58
CA LEU A 313 -2.69 -11.53 6.57
C LEU A 313 -2.63 -10.14 7.19
N LEU A 314 -2.69 -9.09 6.38
CA LEU A 314 -2.46 -7.72 6.83
C LEU A 314 -3.50 -7.22 7.84
N PRO A 315 -4.82 -7.35 7.59
CA PRO A 315 -5.82 -6.95 8.58
C PRO A 315 -5.79 -7.85 9.83
N THR A 316 -5.42 -9.13 9.70
CA THR A 316 -5.24 -10.03 10.85
C THR A 316 -4.12 -9.53 11.76
N LEU A 317 -2.98 -9.16 11.19
CA LEU A 317 -1.82 -8.67 11.95
C LEU A 317 -2.06 -7.30 12.57
N LEU A 318 -2.78 -6.42 11.88
CA LEU A 318 -3.19 -5.13 12.45
C LEU A 318 -4.11 -5.33 13.66
N ALA A 319 -5.14 -6.14 13.51
CA ALA A 319 -6.09 -6.43 14.57
C ALA A 319 -5.39 -7.06 15.79
N TRP A 320 -4.47 -7.99 15.57
CA TRP A 320 -3.68 -8.60 16.62
C TRP A 320 -2.78 -7.58 17.34
N MET A 321 -2.07 -6.74 16.57
CA MET A 321 -1.24 -5.69 17.15
C MET A 321 -2.06 -4.72 18.03
N LEU A 322 -3.23 -4.31 17.57
CA LEU A 322 -4.11 -3.41 18.32
C LEU A 322 -4.71 -4.05 19.58
N HIS A 323 -4.90 -5.38 19.56
CA HIS A 323 -5.35 -6.13 20.75
C HIS A 323 -4.29 -6.15 21.86
N GLU A 324 -3.01 -6.29 21.50
CA GLU A 324 -1.90 -6.29 22.47
C GLU A 324 -1.62 -4.90 23.08
N LEU A 325 -2.22 -3.83 22.55
CA LEU A 325 -1.93 -2.46 22.93
C LEU A 325 -3.02 -1.86 23.82
N PRO A 326 -2.65 -1.24 24.96
CA PRO A 326 -3.56 -0.40 25.73
C PRO A 326 -4.13 0.74 24.88
N GLY A 327 -5.38 1.14 25.17
CA GLY A 327 -6.10 2.19 24.43
C GLY A 327 -5.27 3.43 24.10
N PRO A 328 -4.60 4.06 25.10
CA PRO A 328 -3.86 5.31 24.89
C PRO A 328 -2.66 5.21 23.92
N VAL A 329 -2.08 4.02 23.71
CA VAL A 329 -0.92 3.83 22.81
C VAL A 329 -1.27 3.17 21.48
N ARG A 330 -2.56 2.88 21.21
CA ARG A 330 -3.01 2.26 19.95
C ARG A 330 -2.64 3.08 18.74
N GLY A 331 -2.69 4.40 18.82
CA GLY A 331 -2.27 5.28 17.73
C GLY A 331 -0.80 5.08 17.33
N ARG A 332 0.10 4.93 18.33
CA ARG A 332 1.53 4.61 18.09
C ARG A 332 1.68 3.23 17.43
N GLY A 333 0.86 2.25 17.84
CA GLY A 333 0.83 0.91 17.25
C GLY A 333 0.38 0.91 15.80
N THR A 334 -0.69 1.64 15.48
CA THR A 334 -1.15 1.82 14.10
C THR A 334 -0.06 2.47 13.26
N GLY A 335 0.62 3.50 13.78
CA GLY A 335 1.74 4.14 13.09
C GLY A 335 2.90 3.18 12.81
N LEU A 336 3.29 2.35 13.78
CA LEU A 336 4.32 1.33 13.60
C LEU A 336 3.89 0.30 12.55
N TRP A 337 2.65 -0.19 12.59
CA TRP A 337 2.13 -1.15 11.61
C TRP A 337 2.14 -0.55 10.21
N THR A 338 1.63 0.66 10.05
CA THR A 338 1.61 1.38 8.76
C THR A 338 3.02 1.59 8.22
N GLY A 339 3.95 2.06 9.06
CA GLY A 339 5.35 2.23 8.68
C GLY A 339 5.99 0.91 8.24
N THR A 340 5.73 -0.19 8.97
CA THR A 340 6.21 -1.53 8.62
C THR A 340 5.62 -2.01 7.31
N PHE A 341 4.33 -1.77 7.06
CA PHE A 341 3.66 -2.13 5.82
C PHE A 341 4.27 -1.41 4.61
N PHE A 342 4.47 -0.09 4.68
CA PHE A 342 5.11 0.68 3.62
C PHE A 342 6.60 0.37 3.46
N LEU A 343 7.29 0.03 4.55
CA LEU A 343 8.66 -0.48 4.47
C LEU A 343 8.71 -1.81 3.69
N GLY A 344 7.74 -2.70 3.93
CA GLY A 344 7.60 -3.94 3.16
C GLY A 344 7.37 -3.68 1.67
N GLN A 345 6.58 -2.68 1.33
CA GLN A 345 6.37 -2.25 -0.05
C GLN A 345 7.68 -1.83 -0.74
N PHE A 346 8.51 -1.07 -0.03
CA PHE A 346 9.81 -0.62 -0.55
C PHE A 346 10.80 -1.78 -0.67
N VAL A 347 10.87 -2.64 0.35
CA VAL A 347 11.86 -3.72 0.45
C VAL A 347 11.53 -4.90 -0.47
N ALA A 348 10.26 -5.18 -0.73
CA ALA A 348 9.82 -6.36 -1.50
C ALA A 348 10.55 -6.53 -2.85
N PRO A 349 10.57 -5.56 -3.76
CA PRO A 349 11.26 -5.73 -5.03
C PRO A 349 12.79 -5.79 -4.88
N ILE A 350 13.35 -5.09 -3.91
CA ILE A 350 14.80 -5.09 -3.66
C ILE A 350 15.26 -6.49 -3.24
N VAL A 351 14.54 -7.09 -2.30
CA VAL A 351 14.83 -8.46 -1.84
C VAL A 351 14.61 -9.47 -2.97
N ALA A 352 13.52 -9.33 -3.74
CA ALA A 352 13.25 -10.21 -4.87
C ALA A 352 14.38 -10.16 -5.91
N VAL A 353 14.85 -8.97 -6.29
CA VAL A 353 15.96 -8.82 -7.25
C VAL A 353 17.27 -9.34 -6.66
N ALA A 354 17.58 -9.01 -5.40
CA ALA A 354 18.83 -9.46 -4.76
C ALA A 354 18.92 -10.99 -4.67
N LEU A 355 17.82 -11.65 -4.34
CA LEU A 355 17.75 -13.11 -4.25
C LEU A 355 17.74 -13.77 -5.63
N SER A 356 17.08 -13.16 -6.62
CA SER A 356 17.03 -13.70 -7.99
C SER A 356 18.40 -13.77 -8.64
N GLN A 357 19.36 -12.92 -8.24
CA GLN A 357 20.72 -12.97 -8.72
C GLN A 357 21.57 -14.10 -8.09
N GLN A 358 21.11 -14.64 -6.96
CA GLN A 358 21.82 -15.71 -6.23
C GLN A 358 21.24 -17.10 -6.51
N LEU A 359 20.00 -17.17 -7.00
CA LEU A 359 19.33 -18.41 -7.31
C LEU A 359 19.48 -18.77 -8.78
N SER A 360 19.68 -20.07 -9.09
CA SER A 360 19.81 -20.58 -10.46
C SER A 360 18.59 -20.28 -11.32
N ASP A 361 17.41 -20.33 -10.70
CA ASP A 361 16.13 -20.16 -11.40
C ASP A 361 15.63 -18.72 -11.37
N GLY A 362 16.52 -17.77 -11.01
CA GLY A 362 16.21 -16.35 -11.03
C GLY A 362 14.99 -15.97 -10.19
N LEU A 363 14.08 -15.18 -10.79
CA LEU A 363 12.87 -14.72 -10.10
C LEU A 363 11.92 -15.88 -9.74
N ILE A 364 11.85 -16.91 -10.55
CA ILE A 364 11.03 -18.11 -10.27
C ILE A 364 11.52 -18.81 -9.01
N GLY A 365 12.85 -18.94 -8.84
CA GLY A 365 13.45 -19.48 -7.61
C GLY A 365 13.05 -18.69 -6.37
N VAL A 366 12.98 -17.34 -6.46
CA VAL A 366 12.50 -16.49 -5.38
C VAL A 366 11.03 -16.76 -5.05
N ILE A 367 10.19 -16.89 -6.07
CA ILE A 367 8.75 -17.21 -5.91
C ILE A 367 8.56 -18.54 -5.20
N LEU A 368 9.31 -19.58 -5.59
CA LEU A 368 9.27 -20.89 -4.93
C LEU A 368 9.79 -20.81 -3.48
N MET A 369 10.83 -20.04 -3.23
CA MET A 369 11.30 -19.78 -1.87
C MET A 369 10.21 -19.10 -1.01
N TYR A 370 9.50 -18.11 -1.57
CA TYR A 370 8.40 -17.44 -0.86
C TYR A 370 7.21 -18.40 -0.61
N ALA A 371 6.93 -19.33 -1.54
CA ALA A 371 5.97 -20.41 -1.29
C ALA A 371 6.38 -21.25 -0.09
N GLY A 372 7.66 -21.66 -0.01
CA GLY A 372 8.20 -22.43 1.11
C GLY A 372 8.15 -21.65 2.44
N LEU A 373 8.52 -20.37 2.45
CA LEU A 373 8.45 -19.52 3.64
C LEU A 373 7.00 -19.34 4.11
N ALA A 374 6.06 -19.12 3.19
CA ALA A 374 4.64 -19.02 3.53
C ALA A 374 4.09 -20.34 4.06
N ALA A 375 4.45 -21.49 3.47
CA ALA A 375 4.08 -22.81 3.98
C ALA A 375 4.65 -23.05 5.38
N GLY A 376 5.91 -22.70 5.63
CA GLY A 376 6.52 -22.80 6.96
C GLY A 376 5.80 -21.93 7.99
N ALA A 377 5.45 -20.68 7.63
CA ALA A 377 4.66 -19.78 8.48
C ALA A 377 3.25 -20.34 8.76
N ALA A 378 2.62 -20.99 7.78
CA ALA A 378 1.34 -21.66 7.95
C ALA A 378 1.45 -22.82 8.96
N VAL A 379 2.47 -23.66 8.85
CA VAL A 379 2.72 -24.79 9.78
C VAL A 379 2.97 -24.27 11.22
N ILE A 380 3.77 -23.21 11.37
CA ILE A 380 4.00 -22.58 12.67
C ILE A 380 2.68 -22.05 13.25
N SER A 381 1.86 -21.41 12.42
CA SER A 381 0.55 -20.89 12.83
C SER A 381 -0.41 -22.01 13.24
N ALA A 382 -0.38 -23.17 12.53
CA ALA A 382 -1.14 -24.36 12.88
C ALA A 382 -0.74 -24.93 14.25
N TYR A 383 0.56 -24.98 14.54
CA TYR A 383 1.05 -25.46 15.84
C TYR A 383 0.52 -24.59 17.00
N PHE A 384 0.54 -23.25 16.84
CA PHE A 384 -0.02 -22.35 17.84
C PHE A 384 -1.55 -22.44 17.94
N ALA A 385 -2.25 -22.62 16.83
CA ALA A 385 -3.69 -22.80 16.82
C ALA A 385 -4.10 -24.07 17.58
N HIS A 386 -3.35 -25.19 17.40
CA HIS A 386 -3.61 -26.46 18.07
C HIS A 386 -3.35 -26.41 19.60
N LYS A 387 -2.34 -25.67 20.03
CA LYS A 387 -2.03 -25.51 21.47
C LYS A 387 -3.01 -24.60 22.25
N GLY A 388 -4.07 -24.11 21.59
CA GLY A 388 -5.05 -23.22 22.24
C GLY A 388 -4.49 -21.85 22.60
N GLY A 389 -3.34 -21.53 22.08
CA GLY A 389 -2.57 -20.36 22.41
C GLY A 389 -2.81 -19.20 21.47
N THR A 390 -3.96 -18.63 21.42
CA THR A 390 -4.21 -17.21 21.23
C THR A 390 -5.72 -17.00 21.28
N ARG A 391 -6.17 -16.46 22.40
CA ARG A 391 -7.55 -16.00 22.57
C ARG A 391 -7.89 -15.05 21.43
N ARG A 392 -9.15 -15.09 21.01
CA ARG A 392 -9.74 -14.16 20.04
C ARG A 392 -9.29 -12.73 20.35
N PRO A 393 -8.92 -11.93 19.38
CA PRO A 393 -9.05 -10.49 19.53
C PRO A 393 -10.56 -10.23 19.69
N ASP A 394 -10.98 -9.73 20.86
CA ASP A 394 -12.33 -9.20 21.02
C ASP A 394 -12.40 -7.93 20.15
N TYR A 395 -13.20 -7.99 19.08
CA TYR A 395 -13.45 -6.88 18.13
C TYR A 395 -14.58 -5.99 18.64
#